data_4d8a7069984935a996d0c786bff0c4e7
#
_entry.id   4d8a7069984935a996d0c786bff0c4e7
#
_cell.length_a   1.000
_cell.length_b   1.000
_cell.length_c   1.000
_cell.angle_alpha   90.00
_cell.angle_beta   90.00
_cell.angle_gamma   90.00
#
_symmetry.space_group_name_H-M   'P 1'
#
loop_
_entity.id
_entity.type
_entity.pdbx_description
1 polymer ?
#
loop_
_entity_poly.entity_id
_entity_poly.type
_entity_poly.pdbx_seq_one_letter_code
_entity_poly.pdbx_strand_id
1 'polypeptide(L)'
;MNILLIQLKRIGDLVLTTPAIVALREKFPDAKLTLVVSPQCAELLPAIPDVDNRLLSSAARTWLEIARGNFDYCIDFTRNDRSAFLVFLSRAQKRIVSFRIKVRSKFRTRFYNEFVEHRMRDMHTVDYHLALLEPLGISNASSAINLQLPATARENASRLRQESKIRDQFIVVHPGSARAEKFWEPERWAEVVNRVREKHDVDVVLTGGRSALEQNHIREIKSKLQQPVIDLSGKTSLLTLAAVVADAQLLITVDSAPVHLAAAARTPQVILFGPTNPFHWRPRQNPVLILQGTSTSPVTEFVPKQPRIPVNQISTEAVIGAMETLLSAPATSPRL
;
A
#
# COMPACT_ATOMS: atom_id res chain seq x y z
N MET A 1 13.21 14.99 -22.35
CA MET A 1 11.80 15.07 -21.94
C MET A 1 11.70 15.06 -20.41
N ASN A 2 10.90 15.95 -19.82
CA ASN A 2 10.72 16.06 -18.37
C ASN A 2 9.28 15.75 -18.00
N ILE A 3 9.05 14.82 -17.07
CA ILE A 3 7.72 14.39 -16.64
C ILE A 3 7.56 14.61 -15.14
N LEU A 4 6.49 15.30 -14.76
CA LEU A 4 6.11 15.52 -13.36
C LEU A 4 4.99 14.57 -12.98
N LEU A 5 5.18 13.82 -11.90
CA LEU A 5 4.22 12.88 -11.32
C LEU A 5 3.77 13.40 -9.95
N ILE A 6 2.48 13.53 -9.72
CA ILE A 6 1.93 14.07 -8.46
C ILE A 6 1.08 13.01 -7.78
N GLN A 7 1.55 12.47 -6.64
CA GLN A 7 0.82 11.52 -5.80
C GLN A 7 0.84 11.96 -4.33
N LEU A 8 -0.17 12.72 -3.91
CA LEU A 8 -0.25 13.31 -2.57
C LEU A 8 -1.19 12.56 -1.62
N LYS A 9 -1.62 11.36 -2.01
CA LYS A 9 -2.47 10.53 -1.16
C LYS A 9 -1.64 9.72 -0.17
N ARG A 10 -2.19 8.60 0.29
CA ARG A 10 -1.60 7.74 1.33
C ARG A 10 -0.53 6.80 0.76
N ILE A 11 0.18 6.12 1.67
CA ILE A 11 1.25 5.15 1.38
C ILE A 11 0.79 4.10 0.38
N GLY A 12 -0.38 3.47 0.60
CA GLY A 12 -0.93 2.47 -0.32
C GLY A 12 -1.17 3.02 -1.73
N ASP A 13 -1.72 4.26 -1.86
CA ASP A 13 -1.89 4.90 -3.17
C ASP A 13 -0.55 5.10 -3.89
N LEU A 14 0.52 5.46 -3.17
CA LEU A 14 1.85 5.62 -3.76
C LEU A 14 2.40 4.28 -4.25
N VAL A 15 2.30 3.22 -3.44
CA VAL A 15 2.72 1.87 -3.85
C VAL A 15 1.98 1.43 -5.11
N LEU A 16 0.66 1.64 -5.16
CA LEU A 16 -0.18 1.33 -6.32
C LEU A 16 0.06 2.25 -7.54
N THR A 17 0.91 3.29 -7.41
CA THR A 17 1.34 4.13 -8.54
C THR A 17 2.64 3.61 -9.18
N THR A 18 3.38 2.72 -8.51
CA THR A 18 4.67 2.24 -9.03
C THR A 18 4.59 1.56 -10.40
N PRO A 19 3.53 0.79 -10.76
CA PRO A 19 3.39 0.27 -12.10
C PRO A 19 3.33 1.37 -13.19
N ALA A 20 2.70 2.50 -12.89
CA ALA A 20 2.67 3.63 -13.82
C ALA A 20 4.04 4.30 -13.97
N ILE A 21 4.85 4.35 -12.91
CA ILE A 21 6.23 4.86 -12.96
C ILE A 21 7.10 3.95 -13.84
N VAL A 22 7.03 2.63 -13.65
CA VAL A 22 7.74 1.64 -14.48
C VAL A 22 7.35 1.78 -15.95
N ALA A 23 6.06 1.83 -16.25
CA ALA A 23 5.55 1.96 -17.61
C ALA A 23 6.04 3.24 -18.31
N LEU A 24 6.17 4.35 -17.55
CA LEU A 24 6.75 5.59 -18.06
C LEU A 24 8.25 5.44 -18.36
N ARG A 25 9.00 4.79 -17.49
CA ARG A 25 10.44 4.55 -17.69
C ARG A 25 10.69 3.63 -18.88
N GLU A 26 9.90 2.56 -19.03
CA GLU A 26 9.99 1.65 -20.18
C GLU A 26 9.69 2.36 -21.51
N LYS A 27 8.65 3.21 -21.54
CA LYS A 27 8.29 3.96 -22.74
C LYS A 27 9.25 5.08 -23.08
N PHE A 28 9.81 5.73 -22.07
CA PHE A 28 10.66 6.91 -22.17
C PHE A 28 11.94 6.74 -21.34
N PRO A 29 12.90 5.90 -21.77
CA PRO A 29 14.10 5.58 -20.97
C PRO A 29 14.93 6.80 -20.57
N ASP A 30 15.02 7.79 -21.45
CA ASP A 30 15.82 9.02 -21.26
C ASP A 30 15.02 10.18 -20.64
N ALA A 31 13.77 9.96 -20.25
CA ALA A 31 12.97 11.01 -19.63
C ALA A 31 13.40 11.24 -18.18
N LYS A 32 13.46 12.51 -17.78
CA LYS A 32 13.65 12.87 -16.39
C LYS A 32 12.30 12.82 -15.64
N LEU A 33 12.15 11.83 -14.75
CA LEU A 33 10.95 11.64 -13.95
C LEU A 33 11.09 12.33 -12.59
N THR A 34 10.19 13.26 -12.29
CA THR A 34 10.11 13.95 -11.00
C THR A 34 8.83 13.53 -10.28
N LEU A 35 8.95 12.94 -9.11
CA LEU A 35 7.82 12.49 -8.29
C LEU A 35 7.64 13.41 -7.09
N VAL A 36 6.42 13.95 -6.94
CA VAL A 36 6.02 14.73 -5.76
C VAL A 36 5.03 13.94 -4.91
N VAL A 37 5.37 13.78 -3.63
CA VAL A 37 4.55 13.02 -2.68
C VAL A 37 4.20 13.85 -1.44
N SER A 38 3.22 13.37 -0.67
CA SER A 38 2.91 13.93 0.65
C SER A 38 3.98 13.55 1.68
N PRO A 39 4.18 14.34 2.77
CA PRO A 39 5.17 14.04 3.80
C PRO A 39 5.03 12.66 4.44
N GLN A 40 3.80 12.15 4.58
CA GLN A 40 3.54 10.82 5.13
C GLN A 40 4.12 9.67 4.28
N CYS A 41 4.46 9.93 3.01
CA CYS A 41 5.06 8.97 2.09
C CYS A 41 6.59 9.12 1.99
N ALA A 42 7.19 10.06 2.72
CA ALA A 42 8.62 10.38 2.61
C ALA A 42 9.52 9.16 2.83
N GLU A 43 9.21 8.35 3.83
CA GLU A 43 9.99 7.14 4.14
C GLU A 43 10.01 6.10 3.01
N LEU A 44 8.98 6.10 2.13
CA LEU A 44 8.89 5.13 1.04
C LEU A 44 9.71 5.56 -0.19
N LEU A 45 10.05 6.84 -0.32
CA LEU A 45 10.71 7.38 -1.51
C LEU A 45 12.00 6.64 -1.92
N PRO A 46 12.89 6.22 -0.98
CA PRO A 46 14.09 5.47 -1.35
C PRO A 46 13.80 4.10 -2.00
N ALA A 47 12.61 3.54 -1.78
CA ALA A 47 12.20 2.25 -2.35
C ALA A 47 11.44 2.39 -3.68
N ILE A 48 11.13 3.61 -4.14
CA ILE A 48 10.50 3.83 -5.45
C ILE A 48 11.61 3.88 -6.51
N PRO A 49 11.73 2.88 -7.38
CA PRO A 49 12.72 2.88 -8.46
C PRO A 49 12.29 3.82 -9.60
N ASP A 50 13.16 4.00 -10.55
CA ASP A 50 12.90 4.66 -11.85
C ASP A 50 12.52 6.15 -11.77
N VAL A 51 12.78 6.80 -10.62
CA VAL A 51 12.51 8.23 -10.39
C VAL A 51 13.82 8.97 -10.18
N ASP A 52 14.05 10.03 -10.98
CA ASP A 52 15.28 10.84 -10.92
C ASP A 52 15.22 11.87 -9.79
N ASN A 53 14.09 12.55 -9.63
CA ASN A 53 13.89 13.53 -8.57
C ASN A 53 12.71 13.16 -7.66
N ARG A 54 12.90 13.26 -6.36
CA ARG A 54 11.93 12.96 -5.31
C ARG A 54 11.67 14.19 -4.46
N LEU A 55 10.44 14.71 -4.47
CA LEU A 55 10.07 15.96 -3.83
C LEU A 55 8.94 15.78 -2.82
N LEU A 56 8.98 16.53 -1.72
CA LEU A 56 7.93 16.55 -0.71
C LEU A 56 7.03 17.78 -0.91
N SER A 57 5.74 17.59 -1.03
CA SER A 57 4.77 18.65 -1.32
C SER A 57 4.67 19.75 -0.25
N SER A 58 5.19 19.50 0.97
CA SER A 58 5.20 20.49 2.07
C SER A 58 6.36 21.48 2.02
N ALA A 59 7.43 21.16 1.28
CA ALA A 59 8.62 22.01 1.24
C ALA A 59 8.42 23.18 0.26
N ALA A 60 8.67 24.41 0.71
CA ALA A 60 8.63 25.59 -0.17
C ALA A 60 9.59 25.47 -1.36
N ARG A 61 10.76 24.85 -1.16
CA ARG A 61 11.73 24.53 -2.22
C ARG A 61 11.09 23.72 -3.36
N THR A 62 10.21 22.76 -3.03
CA THR A 62 9.50 21.96 -4.04
C THR A 62 8.69 22.81 -5.00
N TRP A 63 8.03 23.86 -4.51
CA TRP A 63 7.23 24.76 -5.36
C TRP A 63 8.13 25.53 -6.33
N LEU A 64 9.30 25.99 -5.86
CA LEU A 64 10.27 26.66 -6.71
C LEU A 64 10.87 25.72 -7.76
N GLU A 65 11.18 24.49 -7.39
CA GLU A 65 11.69 23.47 -8.31
C GLU A 65 10.65 23.14 -9.39
N ILE A 66 9.38 23.00 -9.02
CA ILE A 66 8.30 22.76 -9.97
C ILE A 66 8.10 23.98 -10.88
N ALA A 67 8.09 25.19 -10.33
CA ALA A 67 7.87 26.41 -11.12
C ALA A 67 9.01 26.71 -12.11
N ARG A 68 10.23 26.26 -11.81
CA ARG A 68 11.42 26.41 -12.68
C ARG A 68 11.64 25.22 -13.60
N GLY A 69 11.00 24.09 -13.33
CA GLY A 69 11.11 22.89 -14.15
C GLY A 69 10.36 23.08 -15.47
N ASN A 70 11.05 22.85 -16.59
CA ASN A 70 10.40 22.83 -17.90
C ASN A 70 9.83 21.44 -18.14
N PHE A 71 8.56 21.22 -17.74
CA PHE A 71 7.91 19.94 -17.86
C PHE A 71 7.14 19.82 -19.19
N ASP A 72 7.36 18.72 -19.90
CA ASP A 72 6.58 18.36 -21.08
C ASP A 72 5.22 17.80 -20.65
N TYR A 73 5.23 16.94 -19.61
CA TYR A 73 4.04 16.28 -19.08
C TYR A 73 3.93 16.47 -17.57
N CYS A 74 2.70 16.63 -17.08
CA CYS A 74 2.36 16.57 -15.67
C CYS A 74 1.16 15.63 -15.48
N ILE A 75 1.32 14.58 -14.68
CA ILE A 75 0.27 13.58 -14.43
C ILE A 75 -0.16 13.66 -12.96
N ASP A 76 -1.44 13.99 -12.74
CA ASP A 76 -2.02 14.11 -11.40
C ASP A 76 -2.84 12.88 -11.01
N PHE A 77 -2.26 12.01 -10.19
CA PHE A 77 -2.93 10.85 -9.59
C PHE A 77 -3.80 11.22 -8.39
N THR A 78 -3.69 12.42 -7.86
CA THR A 78 -4.30 12.88 -6.59
C THR A 78 -5.65 13.53 -6.77
N ARG A 79 -5.75 14.56 -7.61
CA ARG A 79 -6.97 15.34 -7.94
C ARG A 79 -7.57 16.14 -6.77
N ASN A 80 -6.74 16.73 -5.92
CA ASN A 80 -7.17 17.67 -4.87
C ASN A 80 -6.69 19.11 -5.18
N ASP A 81 -7.01 20.07 -4.29
CA ASP A 81 -6.65 21.48 -4.52
C ASP A 81 -5.13 21.69 -4.52
N ARG A 82 -4.41 21.01 -3.62
CA ARG A 82 -2.95 21.08 -3.55
C ARG A 82 -2.30 20.53 -4.82
N SER A 83 -2.75 19.36 -5.32
CA SER A 83 -2.20 18.80 -6.55
C SER A 83 -2.52 19.69 -7.77
N ALA A 84 -3.74 20.23 -7.84
CA ALA A 84 -4.12 21.16 -8.90
C ALA A 84 -3.27 22.44 -8.91
N PHE A 85 -2.90 22.96 -7.75
CA PHE A 85 -1.97 24.08 -7.62
C PHE A 85 -0.56 23.73 -8.14
N LEU A 86 -0.03 22.55 -7.81
CA LEU A 86 1.27 22.09 -8.32
C LEU A 86 1.23 21.88 -9.84
N VAL A 87 0.11 21.35 -10.38
CA VAL A 87 -0.11 21.26 -11.83
C VAL A 87 -0.06 22.63 -12.50
N PHE A 88 -0.71 23.64 -11.90
CA PHE A 88 -0.64 25.02 -12.39
C PHE A 88 0.79 25.56 -12.39
N LEU A 89 1.53 25.38 -11.28
CA LEU A 89 2.92 25.82 -11.15
C LEU A 89 3.86 25.14 -12.16
N SER A 90 3.60 23.89 -12.52
CA SER A 90 4.46 23.11 -13.43
C SER A 90 4.55 23.69 -14.83
N ARG A 91 3.51 24.44 -15.25
CA ARG A 91 3.36 24.98 -16.63
C ARG A 91 3.59 23.92 -17.70
N ALA A 92 3.43 22.63 -17.36
CA ALA A 92 3.63 21.54 -18.28
C ALA A 92 2.77 21.69 -19.54
N GLN A 93 3.31 21.30 -20.70
CA GLN A 93 2.60 21.40 -21.97
C GLN A 93 1.33 20.55 -21.96
N LYS A 94 1.43 19.30 -21.46
CA LYS A 94 0.29 18.42 -21.24
C LYS A 94 0.08 18.17 -19.75
N ARG A 95 -1.10 18.49 -19.23
CA ARG A 95 -1.50 18.39 -17.84
C ARG A 95 -2.65 17.41 -17.72
N ILE A 96 -2.32 16.17 -17.37
CA ILE A 96 -3.18 14.99 -17.48
C ILE A 96 -3.88 14.71 -16.15
N VAL A 97 -5.18 14.47 -16.24
CA VAL A 97 -6.01 14.07 -15.09
C VAL A 97 -7.22 13.26 -15.55
N SER A 98 -7.86 12.53 -14.63
CA SER A 98 -9.15 11.91 -14.92
C SER A 98 -10.24 12.96 -15.19
N PHE A 99 -11.06 12.72 -16.19
CA PHE A 99 -12.23 13.52 -16.59
C PHE A 99 -13.14 13.90 -15.41
N ARG A 100 -13.15 13.10 -14.35
CA ARG A 100 -13.98 13.36 -13.18
C ARG A 100 -13.72 14.73 -12.52
N ILE A 101 -12.58 15.36 -12.78
CA ILE A 101 -12.29 16.71 -12.30
C ILE A 101 -13.29 17.73 -12.85
N LYS A 102 -13.71 17.57 -14.11
CA LYS A 102 -14.71 18.45 -14.77
C LYS A 102 -16.06 18.46 -14.04
N VAL A 103 -16.45 17.29 -13.52
CA VAL A 103 -17.71 17.14 -12.78
C VAL A 103 -17.61 17.69 -11.36
N ARG A 104 -16.43 17.60 -10.73
CA ARG A 104 -16.26 17.97 -9.31
C ARG A 104 -15.90 19.41 -9.07
N SER A 105 -15.21 20.07 -9.98
CA SER A 105 -14.74 21.43 -9.79
C SER A 105 -14.41 22.12 -11.11
N LYS A 106 -15.29 23.03 -11.53
CA LYS A 106 -15.06 23.87 -12.71
C LYS A 106 -13.79 24.73 -12.55
N PHE A 107 -13.47 25.16 -11.32
CA PHE A 107 -12.27 25.97 -11.05
C PHE A 107 -10.99 25.14 -11.31
N ARG A 108 -10.86 23.96 -10.71
CA ARG A 108 -9.68 23.09 -10.88
C ARG A 108 -9.50 22.60 -12.32
N THR A 109 -10.59 22.41 -13.06
CA THR A 109 -10.55 21.99 -14.47
C THR A 109 -9.68 22.88 -15.33
N ARG A 110 -9.59 24.18 -15.01
CA ARG A 110 -8.80 25.17 -15.78
C ARG A 110 -7.28 24.90 -15.75
N PHE A 111 -6.81 24.12 -14.77
CA PHE A 111 -5.39 23.81 -14.65
C PHE A 111 -4.94 22.60 -15.50
N TYR A 112 -5.89 21.89 -16.10
CA TYR A 112 -5.62 20.70 -16.92
C TYR A 112 -6.06 20.91 -18.37
N ASN A 113 -5.41 20.21 -19.28
CA ASN A 113 -5.74 20.26 -20.71
C ASN A 113 -5.89 18.88 -21.37
N GLU A 114 -5.53 17.79 -20.65
CA GLU A 114 -5.72 16.41 -21.06
C GLU A 114 -6.59 15.66 -20.03
N PHE A 115 -7.67 15.03 -20.49
CA PHE A 115 -8.67 14.41 -19.61
C PHE A 115 -8.92 12.97 -20.03
N VAL A 116 -8.58 12.04 -19.14
CA VAL A 116 -8.78 10.60 -19.35
C VAL A 116 -10.16 10.18 -18.86
N GLU A 117 -10.96 9.51 -19.68
CA GLU A 117 -12.37 9.22 -19.41
C GLU A 117 -12.62 8.02 -18.49
N HIS A 118 -11.62 7.53 -17.80
CA HIS A 118 -11.74 6.43 -16.85
C HIS A 118 -12.17 6.89 -15.46
N ARG A 119 -12.98 6.05 -14.80
CA ARG A 119 -13.50 6.33 -13.46
C ARG A 119 -12.89 5.37 -12.46
N MET A 120 -12.18 5.90 -11.47
CA MET A 120 -11.60 5.12 -10.38
C MET A 120 -12.60 4.18 -9.69
N ARG A 121 -13.89 4.55 -9.63
CA ARG A 121 -14.92 3.71 -9.00
C ARG A 121 -15.27 2.44 -9.78
N ASP A 122 -14.88 2.35 -11.03
CA ASP A 122 -15.22 1.25 -11.93
C ASP A 122 -13.96 0.41 -12.24
N MET A 123 -12.81 0.72 -11.61
CA MET A 123 -11.51 0.10 -11.87
C MET A 123 -10.76 -0.22 -10.57
N HIS A 124 -9.83 -1.15 -10.64
CA HIS A 124 -8.80 -1.28 -9.62
C HIS A 124 -7.86 -0.06 -9.65
N THR A 125 -7.32 0.35 -8.51
CA THR A 125 -6.52 1.58 -8.41
C THR A 125 -5.27 1.57 -9.30
N VAL A 126 -4.61 0.42 -9.46
CA VAL A 126 -3.48 0.28 -10.39
C VAL A 126 -3.91 0.54 -11.82
N ASP A 127 -5.00 -0.09 -12.27
CA ASP A 127 -5.50 0.06 -13.65
C ASP A 127 -5.92 1.50 -13.92
N TYR A 128 -6.52 2.15 -12.92
CA TYR A 128 -6.85 3.57 -12.99
C TYR A 128 -5.60 4.45 -13.12
N HIS A 129 -4.50 4.14 -12.41
CA HIS A 129 -3.25 4.89 -12.53
C HIS A 129 -2.60 4.67 -13.90
N LEU A 130 -2.61 3.44 -14.41
CA LEU A 130 -2.10 3.11 -15.75
C LEU A 130 -2.92 3.80 -16.84
N ALA A 131 -4.25 3.83 -16.72
CA ALA A 131 -5.12 4.49 -17.68
C ALA A 131 -4.82 5.99 -17.83
N LEU A 132 -4.31 6.67 -16.80
CA LEU A 132 -3.88 8.06 -16.90
C LEU A 132 -2.69 8.27 -17.85
N LEU A 133 -2.03 7.19 -18.29
CA LEU A 133 -0.90 7.24 -19.21
C LEU A 133 -1.32 7.09 -20.69
N GLU A 134 -2.58 6.82 -20.99
CA GLU A 134 -3.09 6.66 -22.37
C GLU A 134 -2.76 7.86 -23.27
N PRO A 135 -2.83 9.15 -22.82
CA PRO A 135 -2.44 10.28 -23.65
C PRO A 135 -0.95 10.32 -24.04
N LEU A 136 -0.11 9.48 -23.39
CA LEU A 136 1.29 9.30 -23.73
C LEU A 136 1.54 8.09 -24.66
N GLY A 137 0.47 7.43 -25.12
CA GLY A 137 0.55 6.23 -25.95
C GLY A 137 1.04 5.00 -25.16
N ILE A 138 0.76 4.94 -23.87
CA ILE A 138 1.03 3.78 -23.00
C ILE A 138 -0.29 3.06 -22.77
N SER A 139 -0.38 1.84 -23.30
CA SER A 139 -1.48 0.90 -23.11
C SER A 139 -0.89 -0.48 -22.79
N ASN A 140 -1.66 -1.34 -22.14
CA ASN A 140 -1.26 -2.71 -21.81
C ASN A 140 0.04 -2.84 -21.00
N ALA A 141 0.36 -1.85 -20.15
CA ALA A 141 1.49 -1.93 -19.25
C ALA A 141 1.25 -2.94 -18.11
N SER A 142 2.35 -3.48 -17.57
CA SER A 142 2.30 -4.39 -16.44
C SER A 142 1.65 -3.72 -15.22
N SER A 143 0.75 -4.43 -14.54
CA SER A 143 0.16 -3.99 -13.27
C SER A 143 1.01 -4.39 -12.04
N ALA A 144 2.20 -4.93 -12.26
CA ALA A 144 3.08 -5.39 -11.19
C ALA A 144 3.59 -4.24 -10.31
N ILE A 145 3.35 -4.35 -9.01
CA ILE A 145 3.88 -3.41 -8.03
C ILE A 145 5.40 -3.60 -7.98
N ASN A 146 6.14 -2.50 -8.01
CA ASN A 146 7.59 -2.50 -7.97
C ASN A 146 8.10 -1.61 -6.82
N LEU A 147 8.69 -2.23 -5.80
CA LEU A 147 9.44 -1.58 -4.74
C LEU A 147 10.82 -2.24 -4.63
N GLN A 148 11.86 -1.42 -4.57
CA GLN A 148 13.23 -1.88 -4.36
C GLN A 148 13.69 -1.43 -2.98
N LEU A 149 13.69 -2.36 -2.04
CA LEU A 149 14.10 -2.05 -0.67
C LEU A 149 15.60 -1.72 -0.63
N PRO A 150 16.01 -0.56 -0.07
CA PRO A 150 17.40 -0.22 0.12
C PRO A 150 18.12 -1.26 1.01
N ALA A 151 19.41 -1.47 0.81
CA ALA A 151 20.22 -2.36 1.64
C ALA A 151 20.08 -2.03 3.14
N THR A 152 20.09 -0.75 3.49
CA THR A 152 19.90 -0.27 4.86
C THR A 152 18.59 -0.70 5.50
N ALA A 153 17.52 -0.87 4.73
CA ALA A 153 16.25 -1.37 5.24
C ALA A 153 16.34 -2.86 5.59
N ARG A 154 17.02 -3.65 4.75
CA ARG A 154 17.26 -5.07 4.98
C ARG A 154 18.22 -5.30 6.17
N GLU A 155 19.28 -4.53 6.27
CA GLU A 155 20.23 -4.54 7.39
C GLU A 155 19.52 -4.21 8.72
N ASN A 156 18.68 -3.16 8.73
CA ASN A 156 17.91 -2.80 9.90
C ASN A 156 16.90 -3.90 10.30
N ALA A 157 16.25 -4.52 9.33
CA ALA A 157 15.34 -5.65 9.59
C ALA A 157 16.10 -6.86 10.16
N SER A 158 17.23 -7.21 9.57
CA SER A 158 18.09 -8.31 10.05
C SER A 158 18.57 -8.07 11.48
N ARG A 159 19.08 -6.88 11.78
CA ARG A 159 19.50 -6.49 13.13
C ARG A 159 18.32 -6.57 14.11
N LEU A 160 17.17 -6.03 13.77
CA LEU A 160 15.97 -6.04 14.61
C LEU A 160 15.50 -7.48 14.88
N ARG A 161 15.57 -8.37 13.89
CA ARG A 161 15.26 -9.79 14.05
C ARG A 161 16.21 -10.47 15.04
N GLN A 162 17.52 -10.22 14.91
CA GLN A 162 18.54 -10.76 15.83
C GLN A 162 18.34 -10.26 17.26
N GLU A 163 18.17 -8.96 17.46
CA GLU A 163 17.94 -8.33 18.78
C GLU A 163 16.65 -8.85 19.45
N SER A 164 15.61 -9.08 18.65
CA SER A 164 14.32 -9.60 19.12
C SER A 164 14.25 -11.13 19.14
N LYS A 165 15.32 -11.84 18.75
CA LYS A 165 15.43 -13.30 18.70
C LYS A 165 14.32 -13.94 17.86
N ILE A 166 13.98 -13.32 16.71
CA ILE A 166 13.00 -13.86 15.77
C ILE A 166 13.65 -14.99 14.97
N ARG A 167 13.06 -16.18 15.03
CA ARG A 167 13.49 -17.34 14.23
C ARG A 167 13.22 -17.11 12.75
N ASP A 168 13.78 -17.98 11.89
CA ASP A 168 13.55 -17.89 10.43
C ASP A 168 12.10 -18.22 10.04
N GLN A 169 11.45 -19.06 10.83
CA GLN A 169 10.03 -19.37 10.65
C GLN A 169 9.18 -18.44 11.52
N PHE A 170 8.64 -17.42 10.89
CA PHE A 170 7.76 -16.46 11.57
C PHE A 170 6.65 -15.92 10.67
N ILE A 171 5.60 -15.48 11.30
CA ILE A 171 4.50 -14.73 10.67
C ILE A 171 4.42 -13.34 11.26
N VAL A 172 3.92 -12.40 10.46
CA VAL A 172 3.63 -11.04 10.90
C VAL A 172 2.13 -10.86 11.10
N VAL A 173 1.74 -10.35 12.24
CA VAL A 173 0.37 -9.90 12.53
C VAL A 173 0.38 -8.38 12.64
N HIS A 174 -0.36 -7.69 11.76
CA HIS A 174 -0.48 -6.24 11.77
C HIS A 174 -1.95 -5.82 11.92
N PRO A 175 -2.45 -5.69 13.16
CA PRO A 175 -3.86 -5.40 13.43
C PRO A 175 -4.21 -3.92 13.24
N GLY A 176 -3.20 -3.06 13.03
CA GLY A 176 -3.31 -1.62 13.04
C GLY A 176 -3.74 -0.98 11.72
N SER A 177 -4.33 0.18 11.83
CA SER A 177 -4.68 1.08 10.74
C SER A 177 -4.80 2.51 11.26
N ALA A 178 -4.61 3.51 10.41
CA ALA A 178 -4.89 4.91 10.73
C ALA A 178 -6.39 5.21 10.98
N ARG A 179 -7.28 4.21 10.87
CA ARG A 179 -8.73 4.36 10.98
C ARG A 179 -9.30 3.28 11.90
N ALA A 180 -9.86 3.69 13.05
CA ALA A 180 -10.41 2.77 14.04
C ALA A 180 -11.54 1.87 13.49
N GLU A 181 -12.30 2.34 12.51
CA GLU A 181 -13.37 1.56 11.86
C GLU A 181 -12.88 0.31 11.09
N LYS A 182 -11.56 0.18 10.95
CA LYS A 182 -10.90 -1.00 10.38
C LYS A 182 -10.34 -1.95 11.43
N PHE A 183 -10.43 -1.61 12.70
CA PHE A 183 -9.94 -2.47 13.77
C PHE A 183 -10.90 -3.64 13.98
N TRP A 184 -10.32 -4.82 13.98
CA TRP A 184 -11.00 -6.04 14.38
C TRP A 184 -10.83 -6.23 15.89
N GLU A 185 -11.74 -6.94 16.54
CA GLU A 185 -11.78 -7.02 18.01
C GLU A 185 -10.50 -7.61 18.59
N PRO A 186 -9.98 -7.04 19.70
CA PRO A 186 -8.74 -7.50 20.35
C PRO A 186 -8.79 -8.96 20.78
N GLU A 187 -9.95 -9.43 21.25
CA GLU A 187 -10.20 -10.82 21.66
C GLU A 187 -9.98 -11.80 20.50
N ARG A 188 -10.49 -11.46 19.34
CA ARG A 188 -10.41 -12.29 18.14
C ARG A 188 -8.98 -12.33 17.59
N TRP A 189 -8.26 -11.20 17.64
CA TRP A 189 -6.83 -11.20 17.32
C TRP A 189 -6.03 -12.10 18.26
N ALA A 190 -6.30 -12.03 19.57
CA ALA A 190 -5.65 -12.87 20.55
C ALA A 190 -5.95 -14.36 20.33
N GLU A 191 -7.18 -14.71 19.98
CA GLU A 191 -7.55 -16.07 19.66
C GLU A 191 -6.81 -16.60 18.44
N VAL A 192 -6.73 -15.83 17.34
CA VAL A 192 -5.95 -16.19 16.14
C VAL A 192 -4.48 -16.43 16.50
N VAL A 193 -3.87 -15.50 17.25
CA VAL A 193 -2.46 -15.61 17.67
C VAL A 193 -2.22 -16.84 18.54
N ASN A 194 -3.09 -17.10 19.52
CA ASN A 194 -2.97 -18.28 20.39
C ASN A 194 -3.09 -19.56 19.56
N ARG A 195 -4.03 -19.64 18.63
CA ARG A 195 -4.23 -20.80 17.76
C ARG A 195 -3.03 -21.07 16.83
N VAL A 196 -2.41 -20.00 16.27
CA VAL A 196 -1.17 -20.17 15.49
C VAL A 196 -0.10 -20.85 16.32
N ARG A 197 0.14 -20.37 17.52
CA ARG A 197 1.19 -20.87 18.41
C ARG A 197 0.94 -22.29 18.94
N GLU A 198 -0.32 -22.68 19.08
CA GLU A 198 -0.69 -24.05 19.46
C GLU A 198 -0.42 -25.08 18.36
N LYS A 199 -0.65 -24.68 17.09
CA LYS A 199 -0.64 -25.62 15.96
C LYS A 199 0.64 -25.59 15.13
N HIS A 200 1.36 -24.47 15.14
CA HIS A 200 2.50 -24.24 14.24
C HIS A 200 3.74 -23.84 15.05
N ASP A 201 4.89 -24.43 14.71
CA ASP A 201 6.17 -24.03 15.29
C ASP A 201 6.74 -22.79 14.57
N VAL A 202 6.05 -21.66 14.71
CA VAL A 202 6.43 -20.38 14.11
C VAL A 202 6.41 -19.28 15.15
N ASP A 203 7.28 -18.28 15.01
CA ASP A 203 7.20 -17.09 15.83
C ASP A 203 6.08 -16.18 15.31
N VAL A 204 5.37 -15.55 16.24
CA VAL A 204 4.38 -14.52 15.92
C VAL A 204 4.97 -13.15 16.24
N VAL A 205 5.12 -12.32 15.21
CA VAL A 205 5.64 -10.96 15.30
C VAL A 205 4.49 -9.97 15.16
N LEU A 206 4.18 -9.29 16.24
CA LEU A 206 3.16 -8.25 16.27
C LEU A 206 3.77 -6.93 15.82
N THR A 207 3.13 -6.26 14.86
CA THR A 207 3.58 -4.97 14.32
C THR A 207 2.47 -3.93 14.36
N GLY A 208 2.82 -2.65 14.25
CA GLY A 208 1.87 -1.53 14.24
C GLY A 208 2.57 -0.19 14.21
N GLY A 209 1.81 0.86 13.91
CA GLY A 209 2.30 2.22 13.88
C GLY A 209 2.54 2.82 15.28
N ARG A 210 3.04 4.06 15.28
CA ARG A 210 3.37 4.81 16.52
C ARG A 210 2.20 5.63 17.04
N SER A 211 1.06 5.65 16.37
CA SER A 211 -0.10 6.43 16.81
C SER A 211 -0.67 5.88 18.11
N ALA A 212 -1.15 6.76 18.99
CA ALA A 212 -1.79 6.34 20.24
C ALA A 212 -2.98 5.39 19.99
N LEU A 213 -3.70 5.61 18.88
CA LEU A 213 -4.82 4.79 18.45
C LEU A 213 -4.39 3.32 18.23
N GLU A 214 -3.33 3.10 17.44
CA GLU A 214 -2.83 1.74 17.16
C GLU A 214 -2.15 1.13 18.39
N GLN A 215 -1.37 1.91 19.14
CA GLN A 215 -0.69 1.43 20.33
C GLN A 215 -1.67 0.98 21.43
N ASN A 216 -2.79 1.68 21.60
CA ASN A 216 -3.84 1.26 22.53
C ASN A 216 -4.47 -0.07 22.09
N HIS A 217 -4.84 -0.18 20.82
CA HIS A 217 -5.41 -1.41 20.26
C HIS A 217 -4.46 -2.62 20.42
N ILE A 218 -3.18 -2.43 20.12
CA ILE A 218 -2.16 -3.48 20.32
C ILE A 218 -1.99 -3.85 21.80
N ARG A 219 -2.05 -2.89 22.70
CA ARG A 219 -1.99 -3.15 24.16
C ARG A 219 -3.18 -3.99 24.61
N GLU A 220 -4.39 -3.70 24.11
CA GLU A 220 -5.58 -4.49 24.40
C GLU A 220 -5.45 -5.93 23.86
N ILE A 221 -4.97 -6.12 22.64
CA ILE A 221 -4.68 -7.46 22.08
C ILE A 221 -3.71 -8.21 23.00
N LYS A 222 -2.58 -7.57 23.36
CA LYS A 222 -1.54 -8.19 24.21
C LYS A 222 -2.07 -8.60 25.60
N SER A 223 -3.00 -7.84 26.17
CA SER A 223 -3.58 -8.18 27.49
C SER A 223 -4.45 -9.44 27.46
N LYS A 224 -4.85 -9.92 26.28
CA LYS A 224 -5.69 -11.10 26.07
C LYS A 224 -4.94 -12.32 25.56
N LEU A 225 -3.63 -12.17 25.30
CA LEU A 225 -2.78 -13.29 24.88
C LEU A 225 -2.48 -14.21 26.06
N GLN A 226 -2.53 -15.50 25.83
CA GLN A 226 -2.15 -16.51 26.85
C GLN A 226 -0.64 -16.47 27.15
N GLN A 227 0.18 -16.12 26.15
CA GLN A 227 1.62 -16.00 26.29
C GLN A 227 2.14 -14.77 25.51
N PRO A 228 3.24 -14.16 25.96
CA PRO A 228 3.84 -13.04 25.23
C PRO A 228 4.24 -13.41 23.81
N VAL A 229 4.12 -12.44 22.88
CA VAL A 229 4.60 -12.52 21.49
C VAL A 229 5.71 -11.51 21.27
N ILE A 230 6.44 -11.64 20.17
CA ILE A 230 7.45 -10.67 19.78
C ILE A 230 6.75 -9.38 19.31
N ASP A 231 6.99 -8.28 20.01
CA ASP A 231 6.32 -7.01 19.78
C ASP A 231 7.27 -6.00 19.13
N LEU A 232 7.08 -5.74 17.86
CA LEU A 232 7.77 -4.72 17.06
C LEU A 232 6.91 -3.47 16.81
N SER A 233 5.75 -3.33 17.46
CA SER A 233 4.87 -2.18 17.27
C SER A 233 5.55 -0.87 17.66
N GLY A 234 5.52 0.12 16.75
CA GLY A 234 6.20 1.40 16.94
C GLY A 234 7.74 1.36 16.83
N LYS A 235 8.35 0.18 16.62
CA LYS A 235 9.82 0.02 16.57
C LYS A 235 10.39 0.00 15.15
N THR A 236 9.54 -0.09 14.13
CA THR A 236 9.98 -0.12 12.73
C THR A 236 9.74 1.20 12.02
N SER A 237 10.63 1.56 11.09
CA SER A 237 10.30 2.47 10.00
C SER A 237 9.44 1.73 8.97
N LEU A 238 8.83 2.44 8.04
CA LEU A 238 8.02 1.82 6.99
C LEU A 238 8.85 0.87 6.10
N LEU A 239 10.08 1.24 5.77
CA LEU A 239 10.98 0.40 4.97
C LEU A 239 11.51 -0.82 5.75
N THR A 240 11.81 -0.65 7.04
CA THR A 240 12.17 -1.78 7.91
C THR A 240 11.01 -2.75 8.06
N LEU A 241 9.77 -2.25 8.22
CA LEU A 241 8.58 -3.11 8.24
C LEU A 241 8.42 -3.87 6.91
N ALA A 242 8.62 -3.20 5.78
CA ALA A 242 8.55 -3.85 4.47
C ALA A 242 9.57 -5.00 4.34
N ALA A 243 10.80 -4.80 4.86
CA ALA A 243 11.83 -5.85 4.86
C ALA A 243 11.48 -7.01 5.82
N VAL A 244 10.98 -6.72 7.03
CA VAL A 244 10.50 -7.77 7.96
C VAL A 244 9.36 -8.57 7.34
N VAL A 245 8.40 -7.90 6.68
CA VAL A 245 7.28 -8.56 6.00
C VAL A 245 7.76 -9.39 4.80
N ALA A 246 8.79 -8.94 4.08
CA ALA A 246 9.37 -9.69 2.95
C ALA A 246 9.97 -11.04 3.40
N ASP A 247 10.53 -11.09 4.60
CA ASP A 247 11.11 -12.32 5.18
C ASP A 247 10.06 -13.24 5.84
N ALA A 248 8.86 -12.72 6.16
CA ALA A 248 7.82 -13.48 6.85
C ALA A 248 7.18 -14.55 5.97
N GLN A 249 6.77 -15.67 6.54
CA GLN A 249 6.01 -16.72 5.83
C GLN A 249 4.61 -16.25 5.46
N LEU A 250 4.00 -15.44 6.30
CA LEU A 250 2.63 -14.95 6.15
C LEU A 250 2.47 -13.57 6.81
N LEU A 251 1.70 -12.70 6.19
CA LEU A 251 1.15 -11.51 6.82
C LEU A 251 -0.35 -11.70 7.08
N ILE A 252 -0.79 -11.48 8.32
CA ILE A 252 -2.21 -11.37 8.68
C ILE A 252 -2.48 -9.93 9.06
N THR A 253 -3.40 -9.26 8.38
CA THR A 253 -3.61 -7.82 8.58
C THR A 253 -5.02 -7.36 8.21
N VAL A 254 -5.41 -6.20 8.70
CA VAL A 254 -6.56 -5.45 8.16
C VAL A 254 -6.14 -4.71 6.89
N ASP A 255 -7.09 -4.19 6.12
CA ASP A 255 -6.82 -3.34 4.94
C ASP A 255 -6.07 -2.04 5.34
N SER A 256 -4.75 -2.08 5.28
CA SER A 256 -3.83 -1.00 5.67
C SER A 256 -2.56 -1.00 4.79
N ALA A 257 -1.60 -0.09 5.07
CA ALA A 257 -0.40 0.05 4.25
C ALA A 257 0.43 -1.25 4.10
N PRO A 258 0.62 -2.10 5.13
CA PRO A 258 1.35 -3.36 5.01
C PRO A 258 0.84 -4.31 3.93
N VAL A 259 -0.47 -4.28 3.59
CA VAL A 259 -1.03 -5.06 2.48
C VAL A 259 -0.26 -4.83 1.18
N HIS A 260 0.06 -3.58 0.88
CA HIS A 260 0.73 -3.21 -0.36
C HIS A 260 2.24 -3.46 -0.30
N LEU A 261 2.85 -3.36 0.90
CA LEU A 261 4.26 -3.71 1.10
C LEU A 261 4.46 -5.23 0.91
N ALA A 262 3.58 -6.05 1.48
CA ALA A 262 3.60 -7.49 1.31
C ALA A 262 3.31 -7.90 -0.15
N ALA A 263 2.44 -7.18 -0.85
CA ALA A 263 2.19 -7.41 -2.27
C ALA A 263 3.45 -7.17 -3.12
N ALA A 264 4.21 -6.10 -2.82
CA ALA A 264 5.47 -5.81 -3.48
C ALA A 264 6.53 -6.90 -3.22
N ALA A 265 6.57 -7.42 -2.01
CA ALA A 265 7.48 -8.50 -1.59
C ALA A 265 6.99 -9.91 -1.98
N ARG A 266 5.78 -10.04 -2.52
CA ARG A 266 5.09 -11.30 -2.82
C ARG A 266 4.89 -12.20 -1.59
N THR A 267 4.85 -11.62 -0.40
CA THR A 267 4.57 -12.36 0.83
C THR A 267 3.12 -12.82 0.84
N PRO A 268 2.82 -14.09 1.18
CA PRO A 268 1.45 -14.55 1.34
C PRO A 268 0.67 -13.72 2.37
N GLN A 269 -0.64 -13.51 2.14
CA GLN A 269 -1.43 -12.62 2.99
C GLN A 269 -2.83 -13.16 3.30
N VAL A 270 -3.26 -13.02 4.55
CA VAL A 270 -4.67 -13.01 4.95
C VAL A 270 -5.07 -11.58 5.27
N ILE A 271 -6.06 -11.06 4.56
CA ILE A 271 -6.47 -9.65 4.69
C ILE A 271 -7.93 -9.56 5.12
N LEU A 272 -8.17 -8.87 6.22
CA LEU A 272 -9.50 -8.57 6.73
C LEU A 272 -9.97 -7.23 6.13
N PHE A 273 -10.90 -7.30 5.17
CA PHE A 273 -11.52 -6.12 4.60
C PHE A 273 -12.80 -5.77 5.37
N GLY A 274 -12.85 -4.55 5.86
CA GLY A 274 -14.02 -3.99 6.52
C GLY A 274 -14.77 -3.01 5.60
N PRO A 275 -14.84 -1.71 5.96
CA PRO A 275 -15.65 -0.72 5.25
C PRO A 275 -15.10 -0.30 3.87
N THR A 276 -13.92 -0.79 3.50
CA THR A 276 -13.28 -0.51 2.21
C THR A 276 -13.62 -1.63 1.21
N ASN A 277 -13.88 -1.27 -0.04
CA ASN A 277 -14.17 -2.27 -1.07
C ASN A 277 -12.87 -2.90 -1.60
N PRO A 278 -12.65 -4.23 -1.45
CA PRO A 278 -11.46 -4.92 -1.95
C PRO A 278 -11.30 -4.85 -3.47
N PHE A 279 -12.39 -4.64 -4.23
CA PHE A 279 -12.31 -4.46 -5.69
C PHE A 279 -11.25 -3.44 -6.08
N HIS A 280 -11.15 -2.32 -5.35
CA HIS A 280 -10.26 -1.22 -5.71
C HIS A 280 -8.83 -1.37 -5.19
N TRP A 281 -8.62 -2.15 -4.11
CA TRP A 281 -7.39 -2.05 -3.32
C TRP A 281 -6.67 -3.37 -3.08
N ARG A 282 -7.29 -4.51 -3.44
CA ARG A 282 -6.72 -5.83 -3.18
C ARG A 282 -5.38 -6.04 -3.89
N PRO A 283 -4.44 -6.79 -3.31
CA PRO A 283 -3.30 -7.32 -4.04
C PRO A 283 -3.75 -8.30 -5.13
N ARG A 284 -2.95 -8.41 -6.21
CA ARG A 284 -3.27 -9.28 -7.36
C ARG A 284 -2.13 -10.22 -7.78
N GLN A 285 -0.98 -10.15 -7.11
CA GLN A 285 0.27 -10.77 -7.61
C GLN A 285 0.94 -11.74 -6.65
N ASN A 286 0.38 -11.95 -5.49
CA ASN A 286 0.87 -12.88 -4.47
C ASN A 286 -0.27 -13.77 -3.96
N PRO A 287 0.03 -14.89 -3.31
CA PRO A 287 -1.00 -15.67 -2.64
C PRO A 287 -1.71 -14.81 -1.60
N VAL A 288 -3.01 -14.55 -1.82
CA VAL A 288 -3.81 -13.71 -0.94
C VAL A 288 -5.18 -14.31 -0.73
N LEU A 289 -5.60 -14.39 0.53
CA LEU A 289 -6.95 -14.74 0.94
C LEU A 289 -7.60 -13.51 1.58
N ILE A 290 -8.69 -13.05 0.98
CA ILE A 290 -9.42 -11.86 1.41
C ILE A 290 -10.68 -12.30 2.12
N LEU A 291 -10.86 -11.82 3.35
CA LEU A 291 -12.02 -12.09 4.17
C LEU A 291 -12.86 -10.82 4.31
N GLN A 292 -14.18 -10.95 4.16
CA GLN A 292 -15.13 -9.86 4.31
C GLN A 292 -16.54 -10.39 4.66
N GLY A 293 -17.21 -9.69 5.56
CA GLY A 293 -18.58 -10.07 5.97
C GLY A 293 -18.61 -11.36 6.80
N THR A 294 -19.72 -12.05 6.76
CA THR A 294 -19.99 -13.25 7.59
C THR A 294 -19.55 -14.58 6.95
N SER A 295 -19.02 -14.54 5.72
CA SER A 295 -18.52 -15.75 5.05
C SER A 295 -17.32 -16.32 5.77
N THR A 296 -17.30 -17.65 5.94
CA THR A 296 -16.13 -18.38 6.43
C THR A 296 -15.13 -18.68 5.32
N SER A 297 -15.50 -18.52 4.06
CA SER A 297 -14.65 -18.70 2.89
C SER A 297 -14.13 -17.36 2.38
N PRO A 298 -12.91 -17.33 1.83
CA PRO A 298 -12.36 -16.14 1.19
C PRO A 298 -13.24 -15.61 0.05
N VAL A 299 -13.23 -14.30 -0.13
CA VAL A 299 -13.92 -13.63 -1.23
C VAL A 299 -13.20 -13.94 -2.54
N THR A 300 -13.94 -14.45 -3.53
CA THR A 300 -13.43 -14.76 -4.87
C THR A 300 -13.93 -13.80 -5.93
N GLU A 301 -15.10 -13.20 -5.72
CA GLU A 301 -15.69 -12.24 -6.65
C GLU A 301 -15.61 -10.81 -6.10
N PHE A 302 -15.18 -9.90 -6.94
CA PHE A 302 -14.98 -8.50 -6.58
C PHE A 302 -15.77 -7.59 -7.52
N VAL A 303 -16.69 -6.82 -6.96
CA VAL A 303 -17.56 -5.93 -7.71
C VAL A 303 -17.26 -4.46 -7.43
N PRO A 304 -17.37 -3.55 -8.42
CA PRO A 304 -17.02 -2.14 -8.25
C PRO A 304 -17.86 -1.41 -7.20
N LYS A 305 -19.08 -1.90 -6.99
CA LYS A 305 -20.01 -1.30 -6.04
C LYS A 305 -20.50 -2.35 -5.08
N GLN A 306 -20.26 -2.12 -3.80
CA GLN A 306 -20.79 -2.92 -2.72
C GLN A 306 -21.10 -2.01 -1.51
N PRO A 307 -22.02 -2.39 -0.62
CA PRO A 307 -22.23 -1.68 0.64
C PRO A 307 -20.96 -1.71 1.51
N ARG A 308 -20.89 -0.81 2.48
CA ARG A 308 -19.84 -0.89 3.50
C ARG A 308 -20.15 -2.04 4.43
N ILE A 309 -19.22 -2.96 4.56
CA ILE A 309 -19.32 -4.14 5.42
C ILE A 309 -18.40 -3.91 6.62
N PRO A 310 -18.90 -3.97 7.86
CA PRO A 310 -18.05 -3.83 9.04
C PRO A 310 -17.07 -5.00 9.17
N VAL A 311 -15.84 -4.71 9.64
CA VAL A 311 -14.81 -5.74 9.81
C VAL A 311 -15.14 -6.76 10.90
N ASN A 312 -15.92 -6.37 11.92
CA ASN A 312 -16.35 -7.23 13.02
C ASN A 312 -17.31 -8.35 12.61
N GLN A 313 -17.79 -8.38 11.38
CA GLN A 313 -18.55 -9.52 10.85
C GLN A 313 -17.65 -10.71 10.49
N ILE A 314 -16.36 -10.51 10.33
CA ILE A 314 -15.41 -11.59 10.02
C ILE A 314 -15.24 -12.45 11.28
N SER A 315 -15.45 -13.75 11.16
CA SER A 315 -15.29 -14.67 12.29
C SER A 315 -13.82 -15.08 12.49
N THR A 316 -13.48 -15.52 13.67
CA THR A 316 -12.14 -16.04 14.03
C THR A 316 -11.84 -17.31 13.21
N GLU A 317 -12.83 -18.18 13.03
CA GLU A 317 -12.69 -19.43 12.27
C GLU A 317 -12.35 -19.17 10.81
N ALA A 318 -12.92 -18.12 10.19
CA ALA A 318 -12.59 -17.72 8.82
C ALA A 318 -11.11 -17.31 8.70
N VAL A 319 -10.60 -16.54 9.67
CA VAL A 319 -9.20 -16.10 9.69
C VAL A 319 -8.26 -17.28 9.91
N ILE A 320 -8.57 -18.17 10.86
CA ILE A 320 -7.78 -19.36 11.14
C ILE A 320 -7.75 -20.30 9.92
N GLY A 321 -8.89 -20.58 9.30
CA GLY A 321 -8.96 -21.43 8.11
C GLY A 321 -8.16 -20.85 6.92
N ALA A 322 -8.26 -19.55 6.69
CA ALA A 322 -7.48 -18.88 5.64
C ALA A 322 -5.96 -18.95 5.93
N MET A 323 -5.55 -18.73 7.16
CA MET A 323 -4.17 -18.81 7.60
C MET A 323 -3.62 -20.25 7.41
N GLU A 324 -4.35 -21.26 7.89
CA GLU A 324 -3.94 -22.66 7.75
C GLU A 324 -3.78 -23.06 6.28
N THR A 325 -4.67 -22.58 5.42
CA THR A 325 -4.58 -22.81 3.97
C THR A 325 -3.26 -22.26 3.39
N LEU A 326 -2.84 -21.06 3.77
CA LEU A 326 -1.62 -20.45 3.25
C LEU A 326 -0.35 -21.03 3.88
N LEU A 327 -0.37 -21.41 5.15
CA LEU A 327 0.79 -22.03 5.82
C LEU A 327 1.04 -23.47 5.36
N SER A 328 -0.02 -24.21 4.97
CA SER A 328 0.09 -25.57 4.46
C SER A 328 0.45 -25.64 2.98
N ALA A 329 0.36 -24.54 2.25
CA ALA A 329 0.72 -24.48 0.85
C ALA A 329 2.25 -24.63 0.68
N PRO A 330 2.75 -25.42 -0.28
CA PRO A 330 4.18 -25.50 -0.54
C PRO A 330 4.73 -24.13 -0.88
N ALA A 331 5.93 -23.80 -0.36
CA ALA A 331 6.58 -22.52 -0.59
C ALA A 331 6.73 -22.27 -2.10
N THR A 332 5.91 -21.39 -2.66
CA THR A 332 5.94 -21.04 -4.07
C THR A 332 7.07 -20.03 -4.31
N SER A 333 8.12 -20.48 -5.02
CA SER A 333 9.20 -19.72 -5.68
C SER A 333 10.07 -18.77 -4.82
N PRO A 334 11.34 -18.53 -5.20
CA PRO A 334 12.25 -17.72 -4.41
C PRO A 334 11.69 -16.31 -4.19
N ARG A 335 11.64 -15.90 -2.93
CA ARG A 335 11.33 -14.55 -2.48
C ARG A 335 12.45 -13.63 -2.95
N LEU A 336 12.10 -12.45 -3.45
CA LEU A 336 13.01 -11.43 -3.99
C LEU A 336 14.08 -10.97 -3.00
#